data_cf919c3932ad0f7fd1f5d8fa1fc78fad
#
_entry.id   cf919c3932ad0f7fd1f5d8fa1fc78fad
#
_cell.length_a   1.000
_cell.length_b   1.000
_cell.length_c   1.000
_cell.angle_alpha   90.00
_cell.angle_beta   90.00
_cell.angle_gamma   90.00
#
_symmetry.space_group_name_H-M   'P 1'
#
loop_
_entity.id
_entity.type
_entity.pdbx_description
1 polymer ?
#
loop_
_entity_poly.entity_id
_entity_poly.type
_entity_poly.pdbx_seq_one_letter_code
_entity_poly.pdbx_strand_id
1 'polypeptide(L)'
;MICGMTYYQICWYFLIYSFGGWALEVVYHAVACGKVINRGFLNGPVCPVYGFGVLSVFAMMNTFQGSGYQLNDSMIFLFGVILATAVELIAGWLLDVCFHARWWDYSNKPLNFHGYICLEFSLIWGVAILLVVKVFQSFVEHHTSAHAPSIVGWMVVAILYALYLDRKSVV
;
A
#
# COMPACT_ATOMS: atom_id res chain seq x y z
N MET A 1 -4.28 -11.58 16.87
CA MET A 1 -3.04 -11.28 16.10
C MET A 1 -3.10 -12.05 14.79
N ILE A 2 -2.74 -11.41 13.71
CA ILE A 2 -2.63 -12.02 12.37
C ILE A 2 -1.19 -11.79 11.90
N CYS A 3 -0.46 -12.85 11.55
CA CYS A 3 0.93 -12.78 11.09
C CYS A 3 1.82 -11.86 11.95
N GLY A 4 1.76 -12.02 13.27
CA GLY A 4 2.56 -11.22 14.22
C GLY A 4 2.10 -9.79 14.48
N MET A 5 1.07 -9.29 13.77
CA MET A 5 0.50 -7.95 13.98
C MET A 5 -0.81 -8.02 14.76
N THR A 6 -1.06 -7.02 15.59
CA THR A 6 -2.36 -6.81 16.22
C THR A 6 -3.35 -6.24 15.22
N TYR A 7 -4.66 -6.44 15.42
CA TYR A 7 -5.70 -5.83 14.57
C TYR A 7 -5.58 -4.30 14.55
N TYR A 8 -5.18 -3.70 15.66
CA TYR A 8 -4.97 -2.28 15.78
C TYR A 8 -3.83 -1.78 14.86
N GLN A 9 -2.69 -2.48 14.86
CA GLN A 9 -1.57 -2.18 13.95
C GLN A 9 -1.97 -2.34 12.48
N ILE A 10 -2.69 -3.41 12.14
CA ILE A 10 -3.16 -3.63 10.77
C ILE A 10 -4.03 -2.46 10.31
N CYS A 11 -5.00 -2.03 11.13
CA CYS A 11 -5.88 -0.91 10.79
C CYS A 11 -5.10 0.41 10.62
N TRP A 12 -4.19 0.72 11.54
CA TRP A 12 -3.37 1.93 11.45
C TRP A 12 -2.43 1.92 10.25
N TYR A 13 -1.66 0.84 10.06
CA TYR A 13 -0.72 0.75 8.95
C TYR A 13 -1.44 0.80 7.61
N PHE A 14 -2.58 0.12 7.48
CA PHE A 14 -3.39 0.22 6.26
C PHE A 14 -3.76 1.68 5.94
N LEU A 15 -4.28 2.43 6.90
CA LEU A 15 -4.66 3.84 6.70
C LEU A 15 -3.45 4.71 6.36
N ILE A 16 -2.37 4.60 7.13
CA ILE A 16 -1.16 5.42 6.97
C ILE A 16 -0.54 5.19 5.59
N TYR A 17 -0.34 3.93 5.19
CA TYR A 17 0.28 3.62 3.91
C TYR A 17 -0.64 3.83 2.72
N SER A 18 -1.94 3.65 2.88
CA SER A 18 -2.90 4.01 1.84
C SER A 18 -2.99 5.53 1.63
N PHE A 19 -2.91 6.32 2.70
CA PHE A 19 -2.82 7.78 2.62
C PHE A 19 -1.48 8.23 2.03
N GLY A 20 -0.37 7.65 2.48
CA GLY A 20 0.96 7.93 1.93
C GLY A 20 1.06 7.62 0.44
N GLY A 21 0.50 6.49 0.02
CA GLY A 21 0.42 6.13 -1.40
C GLY A 21 -0.42 7.09 -2.22
N TRP A 22 -1.54 7.55 -1.70
CA TRP A 22 -2.33 8.62 -2.34
C TRP A 22 -1.53 9.91 -2.49
N ALA A 23 -0.83 10.35 -1.44
CA ALA A 23 0.00 11.54 -1.49
C ALA A 23 1.11 11.42 -2.55
N LEU A 24 1.75 10.24 -2.62
CA LEU A 24 2.75 9.93 -3.64
C LEU A 24 2.18 10.05 -5.05
N GLU A 25 1.00 9.47 -5.31
CA GLU A 25 0.32 9.54 -6.61
C GLU A 25 -0.01 10.98 -7.00
N VAL A 26 -0.53 11.79 -6.08
CA VAL A 26 -0.86 13.19 -6.33
C VAL A 26 0.40 14.00 -6.67
N VAL A 27 1.49 13.79 -5.91
CA VAL A 27 2.79 14.45 -6.18
C VAL A 27 3.36 14.00 -7.52
N TYR A 28 3.36 12.70 -7.81
CA TYR A 28 3.83 12.17 -9.08
C TYR A 28 3.09 12.80 -10.26
N HIS A 29 1.76 12.85 -10.22
CA HIS A 29 0.95 13.49 -11.27
C HIS A 29 1.18 15.00 -11.37
N ALA A 30 1.34 15.68 -10.25
CA ALA A 30 1.63 17.11 -10.24
C ALA A 30 2.97 17.42 -10.96
N VAL A 31 3.99 16.59 -10.72
CA VAL A 31 5.31 16.75 -11.34
C VAL A 31 5.31 16.28 -12.81
N ALA A 32 4.73 15.11 -13.09
CA ALA A 32 4.79 14.51 -14.42
C ALA A 32 3.83 15.17 -15.44
N CYS A 33 2.65 15.61 -14.99
CA CYS A 33 1.59 16.14 -15.87
C CYS A 33 1.31 17.63 -15.64
N GLY A 34 1.97 18.29 -14.67
CA GLY A 34 1.73 19.70 -14.33
C GLY A 34 0.33 19.98 -13.76
N LYS A 35 -0.40 18.96 -13.33
CA LYS A 35 -1.78 19.07 -12.82
C LYS A 35 -1.93 18.31 -11.51
N VAL A 36 -2.52 18.96 -10.52
CA VAL A 36 -2.91 18.30 -9.26
C VAL A 36 -4.25 17.60 -9.50
N ILE A 37 -4.22 16.28 -9.53
CA ILE A 37 -5.41 15.43 -9.74
C ILE A 37 -5.55 14.54 -8.53
N ASN A 38 -6.76 14.44 -7.96
CA ASN A 38 -7.04 13.48 -6.92
C ASN A 38 -7.09 12.06 -7.53
N ARG A 39 -6.14 11.21 -7.14
CA ARG A 39 -6.01 9.81 -7.59
C ARG A 39 -6.48 8.83 -6.53
N GLY A 40 -7.16 9.32 -5.50
CA GLY A 40 -7.64 8.47 -4.41
C GLY A 40 -8.85 7.61 -4.80
N PHE A 41 -8.92 6.43 -4.21
CA PHE A 41 -10.09 5.56 -4.33
C PHE A 41 -11.28 6.17 -3.59
N LEU A 42 -12.48 6.05 -4.15
CA LEU A 42 -13.72 6.62 -3.60
C LEU A 42 -13.63 8.16 -3.36
N ASN A 43 -12.91 8.89 -4.21
CA ASN A 43 -12.66 10.34 -4.01
C ASN A 43 -12.01 10.73 -2.67
N GLY A 44 -11.54 9.75 -1.90
CA GLY A 44 -10.84 9.97 -0.65
C GLY A 44 -9.32 10.12 -0.83
N PRO A 45 -8.61 10.66 0.15
CA PRO A 45 -7.16 10.73 0.11
C PRO A 45 -6.54 9.37 0.50
N VAL A 46 -6.93 8.30 -0.18
CA VAL A 46 -6.52 6.92 0.14
C VAL A 46 -6.37 6.10 -1.13
N CYS A 47 -5.26 5.38 -1.25
CA CYS A 47 -5.02 4.37 -2.29
C CYS A 47 -4.80 3.00 -1.63
N PRO A 48 -5.83 2.16 -1.50
CA PRO A 48 -5.78 0.89 -0.76
C PRO A 48 -4.70 -0.08 -1.23
N VAL A 49 -4.36 -0.06 -2.51
CA VAL A 49 -3.34 -0.94 -3.09
C VAL A 49 -1.99 -0.81 -2.37
N TYR A 50 -1.62 0.40 -1.94
CA TYR A 50 -0.39 0.66 -1.18
C TYR A 50 -0.48 0.08 0.23
N GLY A 51 -1.61 0.26 0.90
CA GLY A 51 -1.85 -0.33 2.23
C GLY A 51 -1.76 -1.86 2.20
N PHE A 52 -2.41 -2.50 1.25
CA PHE A 52 -2.34 -3.97 1.09
C PHE A 52 -0.94 -4.43 0.71
N GLY A 53 -0.25 -3.72 -0.18
CA GLY A 53 1.12 -4.03 -0.57
C GLY A 53 2.08 -4.04 0.64
N VAL A 54 2.07 -2.97 1.43
CA VAL A 54 2.94 -2.86 2.62
C VAL A 54 2.56 -3.90 3.69
N LEU A 55 1.27 -4.08 3.97
CA LEU A 55 0.81 -5.06 4.95
C LEU A 55 1.18 -6.49 4.58
N SER A 56 1.15 -6.86 3.30
CA SER A 56 1.55 -8.19 2.84
C SER A 56 3.04 -8.45 3.11
N VAL A 57 3.88 -7.43 2.92
CA VAL A 57 5.31 -7.52 3.22
C VAL A 57 5.56 -7.61 4.73
N PHE A 58 4.88 -6.81 5.55
CA PHE A 58 5.00 -6.89 7.01
C PHE A 58 4.54 -8.24 7.56
N ALA A 59 3.44 -8.77 7.03
CA ALA A 59 2.96 -10.10 7.40
C ALA A 59 4.00 -11.18 7.11
N MET A 60 4.62 -11.12 5.95
CA MET A 60 5.69 -12.03 5.55
C MET A 60 6.92 -11.86 6.46
N MET A 61 7.39 -10.62 6.69
CA MET A 61 8.54 -10.35 7.56
C MET A 61 8.34 -10.89 8.97
N ASN A 62 7.17 -10.63 9.58
CA ASN A 62 6.84 -11.11 10.92
C ASN A 62 6.78 -12.65 10.98
N THR A 63 6.32 -13.30 9.92
CA THR A 63 6.30 -14.77 9.85
C THR A 63 7.72 -15.35 9.87
N PHE A 64 8.65 -14.75 9.12
CA PHE A 64 10.06 -15.18 9.13
C PHE A 64 10.73 -14.89 10.47
N GLN A 65 10.51 -13.71 11.06
CA GLN A 65 11.03 -13.37 12.38
C GLN A 65 10.51 -14.33 13.46
N GLY A 66 9.23 -14.69 13.41
CA GLY A 66 8.64 -15.68 14.31
C GLY A 66 9.27 -17.07 14.20
N SER A 67 9.84 -17.40 13.05
CA SER A 67 10.60 -18.63 12.80
C SER A 67 12.09 -18.50 13.13
N GLY A 68 12.51 -17.37 13.72
CA GLY A 68 13.92 -17.11 14.09
C GLY A 68 14.80 -16.69 12.91
N TYR A 69 14.24 -16.43 11.75
CA TYR A 69 14.98 -16.06 10.55
C TYR A 69 14.94 -14.54 10.33
N GLN A 70 16.11 -13.91 10.21
CA GLN A 70 16.20 -12.49 9.86
C GLN A 70 16.41 -12.30 8.36
N LEU A 71 15.53 -11.54 7.75
CA LEU A 71 15.62 -11.20 6.32
C LEU A 71 16.69 -10.14 6.10
N ASN A 72 17.54 -10.36 5.14
CA ASN A 72 18.47 -9.35 4.65
C ASN A 72 17.78 -8.42 3.62
N ASP A 73 18.44 -7.32 3.26
CA ASP A 73 17.87 -6.29 2.38
C ASP A 73 17.54 -6.83 0.99
N SER A 74 18.35 -7.75 0.45
CA SER A 74 18.08 -8.36 -0.85
C SER A 74 16.81 -9.25 -0.82
N MET A 75 16.58 -9.95 0.28
CA MET A 75 15.34 -10.73 0.47
C MET A 75 14.13 -9.81 0.62
N ILE A 76 14.23 -8.74 1.41
CA ILE A 76 13.15 -7.76 1.55
C ILE A 76 12.82 -7.14 0.20
N PHE A 77 13.82 -6.77 -0.59
CA PHE A 77 13.64 -6.28 -1.96
C PHE A 77 12.91 -7.30 -2.83
N LEU A 78 13.39 -8.55 -2.88
CA LEU A 78 12.82 -9.60 -3.72
C LEU A 78 11.36 -9.90 -3.34
N PHE A 79 11.08 -10.04 -2.04
CA PHE A 79 9.72 -10.24 -1.56
C PHE A 79 8.85 -9.01 -1.81
N GLY A 80 9.42 -7.81 -1.69
CA GLY A 80 8.75 -6.56 -2.05
C GLY A 80 8.32 -6.55 -3.51
N VAL A 81 9.21 -6.91 -4.44
CA VAL A 81 8.89 -7.07 -5.86
C VAL A 81 7.74 -8.05 -6.05
N ILE A 82 7.83 -9.26 -5.49
CA ILE A 82 6.85 -10.33 -5.70
C ILE A 82 5.48 -9.95 -5.09
N LEU A 83 5.46 -9.53 -3.82
CA LEU A 83 4.20 -9.29 -3.11
C LEU A 83 3.50 -8.04 -3.59
N ALA A 84 4.23 -6.93 -3.80
CA ALA A 84 3.63 -5.70 -4.30
C ALA A 84 3.10 -5.89 -5.74
N THR A 85 3.84 -6.59 -6.60
CA THR A 85 3.38 -6.92 -7.96
C THR A 85 2.14 -7.83 -7.93
N ALA A 86 2.08 -8.80 -7.03
CA ALA A 86 0.89 -9.65 -6.89
C ALA A 86 -0.33 -8.83 -6.44
N VAL A 87 -0.17 -7.94 -5.46
CA VAL A 87 -1.24 -7.03 -5.01
C VAL A 87 -1.68 -6.10 -6.14
N GLU A 88 -0.73 -5.53 -6.90
CA GLU A 88 -1.01 -4.67 -8.05
C GLU A 88 -1.79 -5.42 -9.14
N LEU A 89 -1.38 -6.65 -9.46
CA LEU A 89 -2.06 -7.50 -10.43
C LEU A 89 -3.50 -7.81 -10.00
N ILE A 90 -3.69 -8.22 -8.75
CA ILE A 90 -5.01 -8.54 -8.20
C ILE A 90 -5.89 -7.30 -8.21
N ALA A 91 -5.38 -6.15 -7.75
CA ALA A 91 -6.11 -4.90 -7.71
C ALA A 91 -6.50 -4.42 -9.12
N GLY A 92 -5.57 -4.44 -10.08
CA GLY A 92 -5.83 -4.07 -11.46
C GLY A 92 -6.88 -4.95 -12.12
N TRP A 93 -6.77 -6.27 -11.93
CA TRP A 93 -7.74 -7.22 -12.43
C TRP A 93 -9.14 -7.04 -11.79
N LEU A 94 -9.22 -6.86 -10.46
CA LEU A 94 -10.48 -6.63 -9.76
C LEU A 94 -11.16 -5.33 -10.21
N LEU A 95 -10.40 -4.26 -10.39
CA LEU A 95 -10.94 -2.98 -10.85
C LEU A 95 -11.48 -3.09 -12.29
N ASP A 96 -10.77 -3.80 -13.15
CA ASP A 96 -11.22 -4.03 -14.54
C ASP A 96 -12.50 -4.89 -14.58
N VAL A 97 -12.55 -5.99 -13.83
CA VAL A 97 -13.70 -6.90 -13.81
C VAL A 97 -14.91 -6.30 -13.11
N CYS A 98 -14.72 -5.64 -11.97
CA CYS A 98 -15.84 -5.15 -11.14
C CYS A 98 -16.36 -3.78 -11.60
N PHE A 99 -15.47 -2.92 -12.07
CA PHE A 99 -15.82 -1.53 -12.40
C PHE A 99 -15.65 -1.20 -13.88
N HIS A 100 -15.15 -2.14 -14.71
CA HIS A 100 -14.84 -1.93 -16.13
C HIS A 100 -13.95 -0.70 -16.36
N ALA A 101 -13.06 -0.40 -15.43
CA ALA A 101 -12.21 0.77 -15.41
C ALA A 101 -10.77 0.39 -15.11
N ARG A 102 -9.86 0.81 -15.99
CA ARG A 102 -8.41 0.68 -15.76
C ARG A 102 -7.89 1.95 -15.12
N TRP A 103 -7.42 1.87 -13.90
CA TRP A 103 -6.83 3.00 -13.18
C TRP A 103 -5.40 3.29 -13.60
N TRP A 104 -4.72 2.27 -14.10
CA TRP A 104 -3.43 2.34 -14.80
C TRP A 104 -3.43 1.34 -15.95
N ASP A 105 -2.59 1.58 -16.94
CA ASP A 105 -2.41 0.69 -18.07
C ASP A 105 -0.95 0.70 -18.53
N TYR A 106 -0.29 -0.44 -18.37
CA TYR A 106 1.10 -0.65 -18.77
C TYR A 106 1.22 -1.36 -20.13
N SER A 107 0.17 -1.42 -20.93
CA SER A 107 0.19 -2.12 -22.23
C SER A 107 1.32 -1.65 -23.16
N ASN A 108 1.72 -0.39 -23.03
CA ASN A 108 2.82 0.21 -23.80
C ASN A 108 4.23 -0.02 -23.22
N LYS A 109 4.31 -0.71 -22.05
CA LYS A 109 5.59 -0.99 -21.39
C LYS A 109 6.12 -2.37 -21.79
N PRO A 110 7.46 -2.53 -21.93
CA PRO A 110 8.05 -3.85 -22.17
C PRO A 110 7.81 -4.77 -20.97
N LEU A 111 7.73 -6.07 -21.24
CA LEU A 111 7.51 -7.11 -20.22
C LEU A 111 6.31 -6.82 -19.32
N ASN A 112 5.21 -6.31 -19.91
CA ASN A 112 3.94 -6.19 -19.20
C ASN A 112 3.14 -7.50 -19.26
N PHE A 113 2.26 -7.68 -18.30
CA PHE A 113 1.29 -8.76 -18.28
C PHE A 113 -0.12 -8.18 -18.34
N HIS A 114 -0.76 -8.30 -19.49
CA HIS A 114 -2.10 -7.76 -19.77
C HIS A 114 -2.33 -6.28 -19.46
N GLY A 115 -1.24 -5.49 -19.36
CA GLY A 115 -1.29 -4.08 -18.97
C GLY A 115 -1.51 -3.83 -17.48
N TYR A 116 -1.71 -4.88 -16.67
CA TYR A 116 -1.93 -4.72 -15.23
C TYR A 116 -0.63 -4.50 -14.45
N ILE A 117 0.45 -5.18 -14.84
CA ILE A 117 1.78 -5.09 -14.23
C ILE A 117 2.85 -5.04 -15.31
N CYS A 118 4.03 -4.51 -14.99
CA CYS A 118 5.22 -4.60 -15.83
C CYS A 118 6.50 -4.67 -14.98
N LEU A 119 7.57 -5.24 -15.56
CA LEU A 119 8.83 -5.45 -14.85
C LEU A 119 9.42 -4.15 -14.30
N GLU A 120 9.38 -3.06 -15.03
CA GLU A 120 9.90 -1.76 -14.61
C GLU A 120 9.27 -1.31 -13.29
N PHE A 121 7.94 -1.29 -13.20
CA PHE A 121 7.24 -0.89 -11.97
C PHE A 121 7.37 -1.92 -10.86
N SER A 122 7.42 -3.21 -11.18
CA SER A 122 7.67 -4.25 -10.18
C SER A 122 9.01 -4.03 -9.46
N LEU A 123 10.07 -3.65 -10.19
CA LEU A 123 11.37 -3.32 -9.57
C LEU A 123 11.30 -2.03 -8.75
N ILE A 124 10.58 -1.02 -9.23
CA ILE A 124 10.35 0.23 -8.48
C ILE A 124 9.62 -0.07 -7.16
N TRP A 125 8.63 -0.96 -7.16
CA TRP A 125 7.94 -1.40 -5.94
C TRP A 125 8.90 -2.08 -4.95
N GLY A 126 9.84 -2.91 -5.43
CA GLY A 126 10.87 -3.49 -4.57
C GLY A 126 11.70 -2.43 -3.84
N VAL A 127 12.13 -1.39 -4.56
CA VAL A 127 12.86 -0.25 -3.97
C VAL A 127 11.97 0.52 -3.00
N ALA A 128 10.72 0.80 -3.36
CA ALA A 128 9.77 1.50 -2.51
C ALA A 128 9.53 0.75 -1.19
N ILE A 129 9.40 -0.57 -1.23
CA ILE A 129 9.26 -1.42 -0.03
C ILE A 129 10.52 -1.36 0.84
N LEU A 130 11.72 -1.39 0.26
CA LEU A 130 12.95 -1.19 1.05
C LEU A 130 12.94 0.15 1.79
N LEU A 131 12.56 1.23 1.12
CA LEU A 131 12.44 2.56 1.73
C LEU A 131 11.38 2.57 2.83
N VAL A 132 10.24 1.95 2.61
CA VAL A 132 9.18 1.81 3.62
C VAL A 132 9.72 1.09 4.85
N VAL A 133 10.32 -0.08 4.68
CA VAL A 133 10.79 -0.91 5.80
C VAL A 133 11.94 -0.25 6.57
N LYS A 134 12.89 0.37 5.87
CA LYS A 134 14.11 0.91 6.49
C LYS A 134 13.96 2.33 7.05
N VAL A 135 13.11 3.13 6.46
CA VAL A 135 12.99 4.56 6.79
C VAL A 135 11.62 4.90 7.31
N PHE A 136 10.58 4.69 6.50
CA PHE A 136 9.23 5.15 6.83
C PHE A 136 8.63 4.40 8.02
N GLN A 137 8.87 3.10 8.15
CA GLN A 137 8.31 2.32 9.25
C GLN A 137 8.83 2.81 10.60
N SER A 138 10.12 3.07 10.74
CA SER A 138 10.70 3.63 11.97
C SER A 138 10.09 5.00 12.32
N PHE A 139 9.85 5.83 11.32
CA PHE A 139 9.18 7.12 11.50
C PHE A 139 7.72 6.93 11.96
N VAL A 140 6.98 6.05 11.30
CA VAL A 140 5.58 5.73 11.66
C VAL A 140 5.51 5.21 13.08
N GLU A 141 6.39 4.29 13.46
CA GLU A 141 6.46 3.72 14.80
C GLU A 141 6.75 4.75 15.88
N HIS A 142 7.63 5.69 15.61
CA HIS A 142 8.01 6.73 16.57
C HIS A 142 6.94 7.81 16.74
N HIS A 143 6.21 8.16 15.66
CA HIS A 143 5.31 9.32 15.65
C HIS A 143 3.81 8.96 15.70
N THR A 144 3.48 7.68 15.69
CA THR A 144 2.08 7.26 15.74
C THR A 144 1.79 6.36 16.94
N SER A 145 0.53 6.36 17.39
CA SER A 145 0.05 5.45 18.43
C SER A 145 -0.23 4.04 17.93
N ALA A 146 0.28 3.66 16.75
CA ALA A 146 0.03 2.34 16.16
C ALA A 146 0.51 1.16 17.02
N HIS A 147 1.50 1.39 17.89
CA HIS A 147 2.01 0.35 18.82
C HIS A 147 1.25 0.22 20.12
N ALA A 148 0.60 1.31 20.57
CA ALA A 148 -0.08 1.34 21.87
C ALA A 148 -1.59 1.39 21.67
N PRO A 149 -2.29 0.26 21.69
CA PRO A 149 -3.74 0.24 21.59
C PRO A 149 -4.36 1.06 22.73
N SER A 150 -5.18 2.04 22.36
CA SER A 150 -5.91 2.87 23.30
C SER A 150 -7.35 3.02 22.82
N ILE A 151 -8.26 3.32 23.74
CA ILE A 151 -9.67 3.58 23.39
C ILE A 151 -9.76 4.76 22.41
N VAL A 152 -9.01 5.84 22.67
CA VAL A 152 -8.97 7.01 21.79
C VAL A 152 -8.41 6.63 20.42
N GLY A 153 -7.36 5.83 20.35
CA GLY A 153 -6.82 5.35 19.08
C GLY A 153 -7.81 4.51 18.27
N TRP A 154 -8.57 3.64 18.90
CA TRP A 154 -9.65 2.89 18.23
C TRP A 154 -10.77 3.80 17.74
N MET A 155 -11.13 4.83 18.52
CA MET A 155 -12.13 5.83 18.08
C MET A 155 -11.65 6.59 16.84
N VAL A 156 -10.38 7.01 16.81
CA VAL A 156 -9.79 7.69 15.65
C VAL A 156 -9.79 6.77 14.43
N VAL A 157 -9.35 5.52 14.57
CA VAL A 157 -9.39 4.53 13.50
C VAL A 157 -10.81 4.35 12.99
N ALA A 158 -11.79 4.16 13.86
CA ALA A 158 -13.18 3.98 13.47
C ALA A 158 -13.75 5.20 12.70
N ILE A 159 -13.44 6.41 13.15
CA ILE A 159 -13.86 7.66 12.48
C ILE A 159 -13.20 7.74 11.08
N LEU A 160 -11.90 7.47 10.97
CA LEU A 160 -11.20 7.52 9.69
C LEU A 160 -11.75 6.50 8.69
N TYR A 161 -12.04 5.27 9.14
CA TYR A 161 -12.68 4.26 8.28
C TYR A 161 -14.13 4.66 7.92
N ALA A 162 -14.90 5.22 8.84
CA ALA A 162 -16.25 5.70 8.55
C ALA A 162 -16.21 6.81 7.49
N LEU A 163 -15.32 7.79 7.64
CA LEU A 163 -15.10 8.85 6.65
C LEU A 163 -14.63 8.32 5.30
N TYR A 164 -13.83 7.26 5.30
CA TYR A 164 -13.37 6.62 4.08
C TYR A 164 -14.50 5.87 3.36
N LEU A 165 -15.34 5.13 4.10
CA LEU A 165 -16.42 4.33 3.53
C LEU A 165 -17.67 5.14 3.16
N ASP A 166 -17.89 6.30 3.80
CA ASP A 166 -19.01 7.20 3.48
C ASP A 166 -18.84 7.93 2.13
N ARG A 167 -17.66 7.86 1.54
CA ARG A 167 -17.40 8.53 0.26
C ARG A 167 -17.94 7.71 -0.89
N LYS A 168 -18.87 8.31 -1.65
CA LYS A 168 -19.41 7.71 -2.87
C LYS A 168 -18.30 7.53 -3.90
N SER A 169 -18.22 6.35 -4.50
CA SER A 169 -17.37 6.12 -5.66
C SER A 169 -17.82 7.06 -6.78
N VAL A 170 -16.89 7.84 -7.32
CA VAL A 170 -17.09 8.52 -8.60
C VAL A 170 -16.51 7.59 -9.65
N VAL A 171 -17.36 6.86 -10.28
CA VAL A 171 -17.12 6.14 -11.52
C VAL A 171 -17.58 7.04 -12.64
#